data_b4b17226f0ed05fd5e03f7d67fd361e8
#
_entry.id   b4b17226f0ed05fd5e03f7d67fd361e8
#
_cell.length_a   1.000
_cell.length_b   1.000
_cell.length_c   1.000
_cell.angle_alpha   90.00
_cell.angle_beta   90.00
_cell.angle_gamma   90.00
#
_symmetry.space_group_name_H-M   'P 1'
#
loop_
_entity.id
_entity.type
_entity.pdbx_description
1 polymer ?
#
loop_
_entity_poly.entity_id
_entity_poly.type
_entity_poly.pdbx_seq_one_letter_code
_entity_poly.pdbx_strand_id
1 'polypeptide(L)'
;MISIAGLHVYPVKSSRGLAVAEATVTAAGLEHDREWMIVTPSGRFLTQREEPRLALVATSLEAAALAMSSAGAGSVSVPFGQRGDARDVTVWGDRCIGLDQGDEPARWLTERLGRDVRLVRFADGQRRLSDPAWSGGLEAQNRFSDGFALLAISLASLADLNTRLARQLPMDRFRPNLVLDGLPPYGEDALGDLVAGTLRLRRVKPCTRCRITTTDQATAAVDGEEPLRTLKSYRWDPALRGVTFGQNLVVVAGAGARLRVGDALQAV
;
A
#
# COMPACT_ATOMS: atom_id res chain seq x y z
N MET A 1 -17.97 -9.31 -16.07
CA MET A 1 -17.34 -10.16 -15.02
C MET A 1 -16.15 -9.38 -14.51
N ILE A 2 -15.99 -9.23 -13.19
CA ILE A 2 -14.85 -8.53 -12.60
C ILE A 2 -13.68 -9.51 -12.53
N SER A 3 -12.48 -9.06 -12.87
CA SER A 3 -11.26 -9.87 -12.76
C SER A 3 -10.09 -9.06 -12.19
N ILE A 4 -9.10 -9.76 -11.68
CA ILE A 4 -7.85 -9.17 -11.21
C ILE A 4 -6.91 -8.98 -12.39
N ALA A 5 -6.73 -7.72 -12.84
CA ALA A 5 -5.79 -7.37 -13.91
C ALA A 5 -4.35 -7.18 -13.39
N GLY A 6 -4.18 -6.95 -12.09
CA GLY A 6 -2.86 -6.81 -11.48
C GLY A 6 -2.90 -6.92 -9.97
N LEU A 7 -1.85 -7.51 -9.40
CA LEU A 7 -1.61 -7.63 -7.98
C LEU A 7 -0.31 -6.92 -7.61
N HIS A 8 -0.34 -6.14 -6.53
CA HIS A 8 0.84 -5.43 -6.05
C HIS A 8 0.97 -5.57 -4.54
N VAL A 9 2.18 -5.83 -4.10
CA VAL A 9 2.59 -5.83 -2.69
C VAL A 9 3.58 -4.70 -2.47
N TYR A 10 3.49 -4.04 -1.34
CA TYR A 10 4.38 -2.95 -0.94
C TYR A 10 5.06 -3.33 0.37
N PRO A 11 6.09 -4.19 0.35
CA PRO A 11 6.65 -4.77 1.59
C PRO A 11 7.06 -3.71 2.60
N VAL A 12 7.72 -2.65 2.14
CA VAL A 12 8.13 -1.52 2.98
C VAL A 12 7.18 -0.33 2.73
N LYS A 13 6.59 0.19 3.80
CA LYS A 13 5.72 1.39 3.73
C LYS A 13 6.41 2.52 2.99
N SER A 14 5.73 3.09 2.01
CA SER A 14 6.20 4.20 1.16
C SER A 14 7.35 3.87 0.20
N SER A 15 7.91 2.67 0.19
CA SER A 15 8.88 2.24 -0.84
C SER A 15 8.19 1.82 -2.13
N ARG A 16 8.95 1.49 -3.18
CA ARG A 16 8.43 1.02 -4.47
C ARG A 16 7.60 -0.24 -4.29
N GLY A 17 6.50 -0.34 -5.03
CA GLY A 17 5.67 -1.53 -5.09
C GLY A 17 6.29 -2.64 -5.94
N LEU A 18 5.91 -3.87 -5.62
CA LEU A 18 6.27 -5.09 -6.33
C LEU A 18 5.02 -5.65 -7.00
N ALA A 19 5.02 -5.79 -8.33
CA ALA A 19 4.00 -6.54 -9.05
C ALA A 19 4.24 -8.04 -8.85
N VAL A 20 3.18 -8.78 -8.55
CA VAL A 20 3.25 -10.23 -8.32
C VAL A 20 2.18 -10.94 -9.14
N ALA A 21 2.46 -12.17 -9.60
CA ALA A 21 1.50 -12.98 -10.31
C ALA A 21 0.44 -13.59 -9.37
N GLU A 22 0.85 -13.89 -8.13
CA GLU A 22 -0.02 -14.40 -7.07
C GLU A 22 0.39 -13.86 -5.71
N ALA A 23 -0.54 -13.84 -4.76
CA ALA A 23 -0.29 -13.47 -3.37
C ALA A 23 -1.22 -14.23 -2.43
N THR A 24 -0.72 -14.59 -1.25
CA THR A 24 -1.52 -15.13 -0.15
C THR A 24 -2.25 -13.99 0.55
N VAL A 25 -3.53 -14.19 0.84
CA VAL A 25 -4.32 -13.25 1.66
C VAL A 25 -4.19 -13.60 3.12
N THR A 26 -3.87 -12.64 3.96
CA THR A 26 -3.86 -12.75 5.43
C THR A 26 -5.02 -11.92 5.99
N ALA A 27 -5.28 -12.03 7.29
CA ALA A 27 -6.26 -11.17 7.96
C ALA A 27 -5.93 -9.66 7.85
N ALA A 28 -4.67 -9.32 7.60
CA ALA A 28 -4.18 -7.95 7.47
C ALA A 28 -3.89 -7.53 6.01
N GLY A 29 -4.49 -8.19 5.02
CA GLY A 29 -4.27 -7.94 3.59
C GLY A 29 -3.36 -8.95 2.93
N LEU A 30 -2.67 -8.57 1.85
CA LEU A 30 -1.72 -9.48 1.19
C LEU A 30 -0.51 -9.76 2.11
N GLU A 31 -0.01 -10.99 2.01
CA GLU A 31 1.19 -11.39 2.73
C GLU A 31 2.35 -10.45 2.41
N HIS A 32 3.12 -10.08 3.42
CA HIS A 32 4.20 -9.09 3.35
C HIS A 32 3.82 -7.65 2.96
N ASP A 33 2.53 -7.33 2.76
CA ASP A 33 2.13 -5.97 2.41
C ASP A 33 2.25 -5.04 3.63
N ARG A 34 3.04 -3.96 3.48
CA ARG A 34 3.36 -2.97 4.54
C ARG A 34 3.74 -3.62 5.87
N GLU A 35 4.48 -4.71 5.80
CA GLU A 35 5.00 -5.43 6.96
C GLU A 35 6.22 -4.73 7.55
N TRP A 36 6.98 -4.03 6.71
CA TRP A 36 8.11 -3.20 7.14
C TRP A 36 7.83 -1.71 6.98
N MET A 37 8.53 -0.92 7.79
CA MET A 37 8.41 0.53 7.79
C MET A 37 9.75 1.18 8.10
N ILE A 38 10.06 2.27 7.41
CA ILE A 38 11.22 3.10 7.70
C ILE A 38 10.78 4.17 8.70
N VAL A 39 11.53 4.28 9.80
CA VAL A 39 11.24 5.22 10.89
C VAL A 39 12.44 6.12 11.18
N THR A 40 12.16 7.30 11.70
CA THR A 40 13.17 8.19 12.29
C THR A 40 13.70 7.60 13.62
N PRO A 41 14.80 8.10 14.17
CA PRO A 41 15.29 7.69 15.50
C PRO A 41 14.23 7.81 16.62
N SER A 42 13.27 8.74 16.48
CA SER A 42 12.16 8.93 17.42
C SER A 42 10.97 7.96 17.19
N GLY A 43 11.07 6.99 16.30
CA GLY A 43 10.02 6.02 16.01
C GLY A 43 8.89 6.53 15.08
N ARG A 44 8.99 7.77 14.56
CA ARG A 44 8.00 8.30 13.63
C ARG A 44 8.22 7.72 12.23
N PHE A 45 7.15 7.27 11.59
CA PHE A 45 7.21 6.75 10.22
C PHE A 45 7.63 7.80 9.18
N LEU A 46 8.40 7.37 8.19
CA LEU A 46 8.81 8.19 7.05
C LEU A 46 7.96 7.87 5.82
N THR A 47 7.63 8.88 5.03
CA THR A 47 6.80 8.72 3.84
C THR A 47 7.34 9.48 2.63
N GLN A 48 6.90 9.10 1.42
CA GLN A 48 7.18 9.85 0.20
C GLN A 48 6.70 11.31 0.24
N ARG A 49 5.83 11.70 1.21
CA ARG A 49 5.43 13.10 1.40
C ARG A 49 6.59 13.99 1.84
N GLU A 50 7.51 13.42 2.61
CA GLU A 50 8.67 14.10 3.19
C GLU A 50 9.96 13.72 2.48
N GLU A 51 10.02 12.48 1.97
CA GLU A 51 11.18 11.89 1.34
C GLU A 51 10.76 11.15 0.06
N PRO A 52 10.58 11.85 -1.06
CA PRO A 52 10.17 11.24 -2.33
C PRO A 52 11.11 10.13 -2.82
N ARG A 53 12.41 10.17 -2.43
CA ARG A 53 13.41 9.15 -2.81
C ARG A 53 13.09 7.75 -2.27
N LEU A 54 12.16 7.62 -1.31
CA LEU A 54 11.62 6.33 -0.92
C LEU A 54 10.99 5.57 -2.11
N ALA A 55 10.47 6.27 -3.13
CA ALA A 55 9.99 5.65 -4.36
C ALA A 55 11.09 4.90 -5.13
N LEU A 56 12.36 5.26 -4.92
CA LEU A 56 13.51 4.63 -5.58
C LEU A 56 14.07 3.43 -4.80
N VAL A 57 13.57 3.16 -3.60
CA VAL A 57 13.89 1.95 -2.85
C VAL A 57 13.02 0.82 -3.42
N ALA A 58 13.60 0.03 -4.31
CA ALA A 58 12.98 -1.16 -4.85
C ALA A 58 13.02 -2.29 -3.82
N THR A 59 11.98 -3.11 -3.81
CA THR A 59 11.87 -4.25 -2.91
C THR A 59 11.66 -5.53 -3.71
N SER A 60 12.19 -6.64 -3.25
CA SER A 60 11.88 -7.99 -3.73
C SER A 60 11.70 -8.94 -2.55
N LEU A 61 10.83 -9.93 -2.74
CA LEU A 61 10.59 -10.99 -1.77
C LEU A 61 11.33 -12.24 -2.27
N GLU A 62 12.38 -12.60 -1.56
CA GLU A 62 13.14 -13.83 -1.80
C GLU A 62 12.56 -14.98 -0.97
N ALA A 63 13.06 -16.20 -1.11
CA ALA A 63 12.52 -17.37 -0.41
C ALA A 63 12.48 -17.21 1.12
N ALA A 64 13.41 -16.46 1.71
CA ALA A 64 13.54 -16.30 3.16
C ALA A 64 13.90 -14.87 3.60
N ALA A 65 13.83 -13.89 2.70
CA ALA A 65 14.27 -12.53 3.00
C ALA A 65 13.54 -11.46 2.18
N LEU A 66 13.44 -10.27 2.76
CA LEU A 66 13.19 -9.04 2.05
C LEU A 66 14.50 -8.50 1.52
N ALA A 67 14.65 -8.35 0.21
CA ALA A 67 15.75 -7.60 -0.37
C ALA A 67 15.29 -6.19 -0.72
N MET A 68 16.15 -5.21 -0.44
CA MET A 68 15.97 -3.81 -0.85
C MET A 68 17.15 -3.39 -1.71
N SER A 69 16.88 -2.67 -2.79
CA SER A 69 17.91 -2.16 -3.70
C SER A 69 17.59 -0.75 -4.20
N SER A 70 18.60 -0.03 -4.64
CA SER A 70 18.44 1.26 -5.28
C SER A 70 19.59 1.49 -6.26
N ALA A 71 19.32 2.15 -7.40
CA ALA A 71 20.33 2.45 -8.40
C ALA A 71 21.52 3.19 -7.77
N GLY A 72 22.73 2.69 -8.02
CA GLY A 72 23.99 3.26 -7.51
C GLY A 72 24.28 3.03 -6.02
N ALA A 73 23.41 2.31 -5.28
CA ALA A 73 23.58 2.06 -3.84
C ALA A 73 23.63 0.55 -3.48
N GLY A 74 23.70 -0.34 -4.48
CA GLY A 74 23.69 -1.78 -4.24
C GLY A 74 22.39 -2.29 -3.63
N SER A 75 22.48 -3.34 -2.82
CA SER A 75 21.35 -3.99 -2.17
C SER A 75 21.67 -4.41 -0.75
N VAL A 76 20.61 -4.59 0.05
CA VAL A 76 20.66 -5.15 1.40
C VAL A 76 19.55 -6.18 1.56
N SER A 77 19.85 -7.29 2.24
CA SER A 77 18.90 -8.38 2.49
C SER A 77 18.56 -8.45 3.98
N VAL A 78 17.28 -8.65 4.29
CA VAL A 78 16.74 -8.73 5.66
C VAL A 78 15.99 -10.04 5.81
N PRO A 79 16.51 -11.02 6.56
CA PRO A 79 15.84 -12.30 6.75
C PRO A 79 14.44 -12.14 7.38
N PHE A 80 13.45 -12.89 6.90
CA PHE A 80 12.09 -12.86 7.47
C PHE A 80 12.04 -13.30 8.93
N GLY A 81 12.97 -14.16 9.34
CA GLY A 81 13.12 -14.61 10.73
C GLY A 81 13.79 -13.61 11.67
N GLN A 82 14.31 -12.48 11.17
CA GLN A 82 15.02 -11.51 12.02
C GLN A 82 14.10 -10.87 13.03
N ARG A 83 14.48 -10.95 14.31
CA ARG A 83 13.78 -10.39 15.47
C ARG A 83 14.78 -9.58 16.29
N GLY A 84 14.87 -8.29 15.99
CA GLY A 84 15.66 -7.36 16.78
C GLY A 84 14.85 -6.77 17.93
N ASP A 85 15.40 -5.75 18.59
CA ASP A 85 14.79 -5.08 19.72
C ASP A 85 13.45 -4.46 19.35
N ALA A 86 12.50 -4.54 20.28
CA ALA A 86 11.22 -3.88 20.17
C ALA A 86 11.38 -2.35 20.30
N ARG A 87 10.77 -1.61 19.37
CA ARG A 87 10.74 -0.16 19.37
C ARG A 87 9.30 0.35 19.34
N ASP A 88 9.01 1.34 20.16
CA ASP A 88 7.78 2.11 20.02
C ASP A 88 7.83 2.92 18.73
N VAL A 89 6.85 2.69 17.86
CA VAL A 89 6.72 3.41 16.58
C VAL A 89 5.31 3.95 16.42
N THR A 90 5.17 4.98 15.58
CA THR A 90 3.87 5.59 15.32
C THR A 90 3.53 5.55 13.85
N VAL A 91 2.28 5.23 13.54
CA VAL A 91 1.68 5.34 12.20
C VAL A 91 0.45 6.24 12.33
N TRP A 92 0.54 7.47 11.86
CA TRP A 92 -0.48 8.50 12.12
C TRP A 92 -0.70 8.69 13.64
N GLY A 93 -1.89 8.44 14.13
CA GLY A 93 -2.23 8.49 15.55
C GLY A 93 -2.03 7.17 16.32
N ASP A 94 -1.70 6.08 15.61
CA ASP A 94 -1.60 4.76 16.22
C ASP A 94 -0.19 4.49 16.73
N ARG A 95 -0.10 3.98 17.96
CA ARG A 95 1.14 3.44 18.51
C ARG A 95 1.25 1.96 18.15
N CYS A 96 2.40 1.56 17.68
CA CYS A 96 2.71 0.19 17.32
C CYS A 96 4.08 -0.22 17.87
N ILE A 97 4.31 -1.52 17.96
CA ILE A 97 5.64 -2.08 18.21
C ILE A 97 6.25 -2.49 16.85
N GLY A 98 7.41 -1.95 16.55
CA GLY A 98 8.25 -2.36 15.44
C GLY A 98 9.45 -3.15 15.93
N LEU A 99 9.76 -4.28 15.31
CA LEU A 99 10.99 -5.04 15.59
C LEU A 99 12.11 -4.48 14.71
N ASP A 100 13.15 -3.97 15.33
CA ASP A 100 14.30 -3.39 14.64
C ASP A 100 14.99 -4.45 13.75
N GLN A 101 15.32 -4.07 12.54
CA GLN A 101 15.91 -4.99 11.56
C GLN A 101 17.44 -4.90 11.49
N GLY A 102 18.05 -4.28 12.49
CA GLY A 102 19.50 -4.22 12.67
C GLY A 102 20.20 -3.07 11.96
N ASP A 103 21.50 -3.00 12.14
CA ASP A 103 22.31 -1.85 11.73
C ASP A 103 22.66 -1.85 10.24
N GLU A 104 22.73 -3.02 9.60
CA GLU A 104 23.07 -3.12 8.18
C GLU A 104 22.01 -2.44 7.30
N PRO A 105 20.72 -2.82 7.37
CA PRO A 105 19.68 -2.12 6.61
C PRO A 105 19.50 -0.66 7.05
N ALA A 106 19.72 -0.33 8.32
CA ALA A 106 19.68 1.05 8.79
C ALA A 106 20.77 1.91 8.15
N ARG A 107 22.01 1.42 8.10
CA ARG A 107 23.13 2.11 7.46
C ARG A 107 22.88 2.31 5.97
N TRP A 108 22.48 1.23 5.27
CA TRP A 108 22.18 1.30 3.84
C TRP A 108 21.09 2.35 3.53
N LEU A 109 20.01 2.37 4.31
CA LEU A 109 18.92 3.35 4.16
C LEU A 109 19.38 4.77 4.50
N THR A 110 20.18 4.94 5.57
CA THR A 110 20.73 6.22 6.00
C THR A 110 21.61 6.83 4.91
N GLU A 111 22.51 6.04 4.32
CA GLU A 111 23.35 6.47 3.20
C GLU A 111 22.50 6.84 1.97
N ARG A 112 21.48 6.04 1.65
CA ARG A 112 20.60 6.27 0.50
C ARG A 112 19.73 7.52 0.64
N LEU A 113 19.24 7.78 1.85
CA LEU A 113 18.31 8.88 2.12
C LEU A 113 19.02 10.15 2.68
N GLY A 114 20.29 10.04 3.07
CA GLY A 114 21.06 11.14 3.64
C GLY A 114 20.52 11.63 4.99
N ARG A 115 19.91 10.72 5.76
CA ARG A 115 19.33 11.01 7.09
C ARG A 115 19.23 9.75 7.93
N ASP A 116 19.39 9.89 9.23
CA ASP A 116 19.30 8.77 10.16
C ASP A 116 17.92 8.15 10.15
N VAL A 117 17.87 6.87 9.86
CA VAL A 117 16.63 6.07 9.83
C VAL A 117 16.90 4.63 10.25
N ARG A 118 15.83 3.95 10.65
CA ARG A 118 15.85 2.52 10.94
C ARG A 118 14.76 1.81 10.16
N LEU A 119 14.98 0.56 9.82
CA LEU A 119 13.96 -0.33 9.30
C LEU A 119 13.38 -1.11 10.46
N VAL A 120 12.05 -1.14 10.56
CA VAL A 120 11.33 -1.94 11.55
C VAL A 120 10.34 -2.86 10.86
N ARG A 121 10.09 -4.04 11.43
CA ARG A 121 9.05 -4.97 11.03
C ARG A 121 7.90 -4.92 12.02
N PHE A 122 6.67 -5.09 11.56
CA PHE A 122 5.48 -5.18 12.40
C PHE A 122 5.62 -6.37 13.35
N ALA A 123 5.47 -6.15 14.66
CA ALA A 123 5.71 -7.18 15.65
C ALA A 123 4.71 -8.33 15.53
N ASP A 124 5.20 -9.56 15.67
CA ASP A 124 4.37 -10.75 15.63
C ASP A 124 3.33 -10.71 16.77
N GLY A 125 2.13 -11.20 16.49
CA GLY A 125 1.03 -11.21 17.46
C GLY A 125 0.40 -9.84 17.75
N GLN A 126 1.00 -8.75 17.30
CA GLN A 126 0.39 -7.43 17.42
C GLN A 126 -0.80 -7.28 16.47
N ARG A 127 -1.84 -6.62 16.95
CA ARG A 127 -3.02 -6.29 16.14
C ARG A 127 -3.15 -4.77 16.05
N ARG A 128 -3.26 -4.27 14.82
CA ARG A 128 -3.66 -2.91 14.54
C ARG A 128 -4.96 -2.97 13.74
N LEU A 129 -6.02 -2.38 14.29
CA LEU A 129 -7.35 -2.44 13.69
C LEU A 129 -7.60 -1.21 12.81
N SER A 130 -8.32 -1.42 11.74
CA SER A 130 -8.89 -0.34 10.94
C SER A 130 -10.00 0.37 11.74
N ASP A 131 -10.26 1.63 11.41
CA ASP A 131 -11.29 2.43 12.07
C ASP A 131 -12.66 1.72 12.02
N PRO A 132 -13.25 1.38 13.18
CA PRO A 132 -14.51 0.64 13.27
C PRO A 132 -15.69 1.39 12.66
N ALA A 133 -15.64 2.72 12.59
CA ALA A 133 -16.67 3.52 11.95
C ALA A 133 -16.78 3.22 10.44
N TRP A 134 -15.71 2.74 9.82
CA TRP A 134 -15.69 2.36 8.40
C TRP A 134 -15.74 0.85 8.18
N SER A 135 -15.19 0.06 9.10
CA SER A 135 -15.23 -1.40 8.97
C SER A 135 -16.56 -2.04 9.35
N GLY A 136 -17.55 -1.23 9.77
CA GLY A 136 -18.86 -1.74 10.18
C GLY A 136 -18.78 -2.62 11.43
N GLY A 137 -17.88 -2.33 12.35
CA GLY A 137 -17.66 -3.08 13.58
C GLY A 137 -16.82 -4.36 13.40
N LEU A 138 -16.33 -4.65 12.18
CA LEU A 138 -15.41 -5.76 11.95
C LEU A 138 -14.06 -5.45 12.60
N GLU A 139 -13.46 -6.45 13.24
CA GLU A 139 -12.07 -6.38 13.70
C GLU A 139 -11.08 -6.52 12.54
N ALA A 140 -11.22 -5.62 11.55
CA ALA A 140 -10.41 -5.61 10.34
C ALA A 140 -8.97 -5.20 10.67
N GLN A 141 -8.03 -6.09 10.43
CA GLN A 141 -6.62 -5.87 10.73
C GLN A 141 -5.90 -5.19 9.57
N ASN A 142 -4.88 -4.45 9.89
CA ASN A 142 -3.87 -3.98 8.94
C ASN A 142 -2.51 -3.89 9.66
N ARG A 143 -1.41 -3.81 8.88
CA ARG A 143 -0.06 -3.63 9.44
C ARG A 143 0.31 -2.13 9.43
N PHE A 144 1.41 -1.77 8.76
CA PHE A 144 1.82 -0.37 8.62
C PHE A 144 1.12 0.37 7.46
N SER A 145 0.02 -0.17 6.88
CA SER A 145 -0.79 0.58 5.91
C SER A 145 -1.42 1.83 6.54
N ASP A 146 -1.94 2.75 5.73
CA ASP A 146 -2.44 4.03 6.27
C ASP A 146 -3.68 3.86 7.15
N GLY A 147 -4.55 2.90 6.85
CA GLY A 147 -5.74 2.66 7.68
C GLY A 147 -6.51 1.39 7.32
N PHE A 148 -6.29 0.83 6.13
CA PHE A 148 -6.99 -0.35 5.65
C PHE A 148 -6.02 -1.33 4.99
N ALA A 149 -6.41 -2.60 4.96
CA ALA A 149 -5.57 -3.70 4.51
C ALA A 149 -5.23 -3.63 3.02
N LEU A 150 -6.20 -3.25 2.18
CA LEU A 150 -6.08 -3.32 0.73
C LEU A 150 -6.66 -2.05 0.08
N LEU A 151 -6.14 -1.73 -1.10
CA LEU A 151 -6.66 -0.71 -1.99
C LEU A 151 -6.96 -1.36 -3.35
N ALA A 152 -8.16 -1.16 -3.87
CA ALA A 152 -8.58 -1.57 -5.20
C ALA A 152 -8.85 -0.37 -6.11
N ILE A 153 -8.39 -0.45 -7.36
CA ILE A 153 -8.62 0.57 -8.40
C ILE A 153 -8.89 -0.16 -9.71
N SER A 154 -9.87 0.29 -10.51
CA SER A 154 -10.12 -0.30 -11.82
C SER A 154 -9.25 0.31 -12.92
N LEU A 155 -8.97 -0.49 -13.96
CA LEU A 155 -8.30 -0.01 -15.17
C LEU A 155 -9.11 1.11 -15.85
N ALA A 156 -10.45 0.94 -15.88
CA ALA A 156 -11.33 1.91 -16.49
C ALA A 156 -11.31 3.27 -15.77
N SER A 157 -11.19 3.28 -14.44
CA SER A 157 -11.08 4.53 -13.67
C SER A 157 -9.77 5.26 -13.97
N LEU A 158 -8.66 4.53 -14.08
CA LEU A 158 -7.40 5.13 -14.49
C LEU A 158 -7.46 5.64 -15.94
N ALA A 159 -8.08 4.89 -16.84
CA ALA A 159 -8.24 5.30 -18.24
C ALA A 159 -9.05 6.60 -18.34
N ASP A 160 -10.18 6.71 -17.63
CA ASP A 160 -10.99 7.95 -17.60
C ASP A 160 -10.19 9.13 -17.01
N LEU A 161 -9.51 8.94 -15.88
CA LEU A 161 -8.63 9.98 -15.34
C LEU A 161 -7.58 10.43 -16.36
N ASN A 162 -6.96 9.51 -17.06
CA ASN A 162 -5.91 9.78 -18.04
C ASN A 162 -6.42 10.53 -19.28
N THR A 163 -7.72 10.44 -19.63
CA THR A 163 -8.32 11.29 -20.67
C THR A 163 -8.40 12.77 -20.27
N ARG A 164 -8.34 13.06 -18.99
CA ARG A 164 -8.46 14.43 -18.41
C ARG A 164 -7.10 15.05 -18.10
N LEU A 165 -6.03 14.29 -18.17
CA LEU A 165 -4.67 14.71 -17.87
C LEU A 165 -3.91 15.07 -19.15
N ALA A 166 -3.11 16.14 -19.11
CA ALA A 166 -2.20 16.47 -20.19
C ALA A 166 -1.11 15.40 -20.41
N ARG A 167 -0.72 14.69 -19.36
CA ARG A 167 0.22 13.58 -19.38
C ARG A 167 -0.41 12.39 -18.67
N GLN A 168 -0.45 11.25 -19.32
CA GLN A 168 -0.96 10.01 -18.73
C GLN A 168 -0.09 9.58 -17.55
N LEU A 169 -0.73 9.08 -16.51
CA LEU A 169 -0.10 8.56 -15.30
C LEU A 169 -0.26 7.04 -15.22
N PRO A 170 0.78 6.32 -14.78
CA PRO A 170 0.70 4.89 -14.55
C PRO A 170 -0.05 4.57 -13.26
N MET A 171 -0.52 3.33 -13.13
CA MET A 171 -1.28 2.84 -11.98
C MET A 171 -0.49 2.89 -10.67
N ASP A 172 0.82 2.75 -10.72
CA ASP A 172 1.72 2.74 -9.56
C ASP A 172 1.73 4.06 -8.76
N ARG A 173 1.33 5.19 -9.39
CA ARG A 173 1.11 6.48 -8.69
C ARG A 173 0.11 6.35 -7.56
N PHE A 174 -0.88 5.49 -7.72
CA PHE A 174 -1.99 5.32 -6.79
C PHE A 174 -1.77 4.17 -5.80
N ARG A 175 -0.80 3.31 -6.06
CA ARG A 175 -0.33 2.23 -5.18
C ARG A 175 -1.43 1.24 -4.75
N PRO A 176 -2.28 0.75 -5.69
CA PRO A 176 -3.29 -0.25 -5.36
C PRO A 176 -2.66 -1.62 -5.08
N ASN A 177 -3.33 -2.42 -4.25
CA ASN A 177 -3.03 -3.85 -4.12
C ASN A 177 -3.71 -4.66 -5.22
N LEU A 178 -4.95 -4.31 -5.54
CA LEU A 178 -5.77 -4.96 -6.56
C LEU A 178 -6.04 -3.96 -7.70
N VAL A 179 -5.60 -4.31 -8.90
CA VAL A 179 -6.05 -3.64 -10.12
C VAL A 179 -7.17 -4.46 -10.70
N LEU A 180 -8.36 -3.88 -10.84
CA LEU A 180 -9.56 -4.57 -11.31
C LEU A 180 -9.84 -4.26 -12.78
N ASP A 181 -10.32 -5.27 -13.50
CA ASP A 181 -10.88 -5.13 -14.85
C ASP A 181 -12.34 -5.54 -14.87
N GLY A 182 -13.07 -5.21 -15.96
CA GLY A 182 -14.47 -5.56 -16.17
C GLY A 182 -15.46 -4.64 -15.45
N LEU A 183 -15.03 -3.50 -14.92
CA LEU A 183 -15.86 -2.44 -14.34
C LEU A 183 -15.92 -1.23 -15.27
N PRO A 184 -17.02 -0.46 -15.30
CA PRO A 184 -17.02 0.86 -15.90
C PRO A 184 -16.13 1.83 -15.10
N PRO A 185 -15.78 3.01 -15.65
CA PRO A 185 -15.07 4.04 -14.87
C PRO A 185 -15.76 4.32 -13.53
N TYR A 186 -14.98 4.26 -12.44
CA TYR A 186 -15.43 4.41 -11.04
C TYR A 186 -16.47 3.36 -10.58
N GLY A 187 -16.61 2.25 -11.31
CA GLY A 187 -17.49 1.16 -10.92
C GLY A 187 -17.11 0.51 -9.59
N GLU A 188 -15.85 0.61 -9.19
CA GLU A 188 -15.39 0.19 -7.87
C GLU A 188 -16.05 0.97 -6.71
N ASP A 189 -16.61 2.14 -6.96
CA ASP A 189 -17.31 2.93 -5.94
C ASP A 189 -18.64 2.28 -5.50
N ALA A 190 -19.25 1.48 -6.36
CA ALA A 190 -20.52 0.81 -6.11
C ALA A 190 -20.36 -0.63 -5.61
N LEU A 191 -19.12 -1.12 -5.46
CA LEU A 191 -18.89 -2.48 -4.98
C LEU A 191 -19.40 -2.66 -3.54
N GLY A 192 -19.99 -3.82 -3.28
CA GLY A 192 -20.20 -4.37 -1.94
C GLY A 192 -19.02 -5.23 -1.52
N ASP A 193 -19.29 -6.50 -1.25
CA ASP A 193 -18.24 -7.50 -1.03
C ASP A 193 -17.76 -8.06 -2.38
N LEU A 194 -16.46 -8.34 -2.48
CA LEU A 194 -15.86 -9.11 -3.57
C LEU A 194 -15.54 -10.51 -3.08
N VAL A 195 -15.99 -11.52 -3.81
CA VAL A 195 -15.87 -12.94 -3.42
C VAL A 195 -15.09 -13.72 -4.47
N ALA A 196 -14.12 -14.53 -4.02
CA ALA A 196 -13.42 -15.53 -4.82
C ALA A 196 -13.24 -16.81 -3.97
N GLY A 197 -14.00 -17.86 -4.26
CA GLY A 197 -14.01 -19.07 -3.44
C GLY A 197 -14.39 -18.77 -1.99
N THR A 198 -13.49 -19.07 -1.05
CA THR A 198 -13.68 -18.79 0.39
C THR A 198 -13.32 -17.36 0.78
N LEU A 199 -12.63 -16.64 -0.09
CA LEU A 199 -12.22 -15.27 0.18
C LEU A 199 -13.40 -14.31 0.05
N ARG A 200 -13.52 -13.42 1.04
CA ARG A 200 -14.45 -12.29 1.02
C ARG A 200 -13.75 -11.02 1.43
N LEU A 201 -13.71 -10.06 0.52
CA LEU A 201 -13.17 -8.71 0.72
C LEU A 201 -14.33 -7.72 0.73
N ARG A 202 -14.41 -6.87 1.73
CA ARG A 202 -15.46 -5.84 1.83
C ARG A 202 -14.90 -4.48 1.48
N ARG A 203 -15.60 -3.76 0.58
CA ARG A 203 -15.36 -2.34 0.38
C ARG A 203 -15.85 -1.57 1.62
N VAL A 204 -15.01 -0.70 2.15
CA VAL A 204 -15.33 0.00 3.39
C VAL A 204 -15.29 1.53 3.25
N LYS A 205 -14.34 2.07 2.49
CA LYS A 205 -14.15 3.54 2.44
C LYS A 205 -13.56 3.95 1.10
N PRO A 206 -14.05 5.03 0.46
CA PRO A 206 -13.34 5.66 -0.64
C PRO A 206 -11.93 6.06 -0.20
N CYS A 207 -10.94 5.82 -1.06
CA CYS A 207 -9.56 6.18 -0.75
C CYS A 207 -9.32 7.66 -1.04
N THR A 208 -9.20 8.46 0.01
CA THR A 208 -8.77 9.86 -0.13
C THR A 208 -7.31 9.93 -0.54
N ARG A 209 -7.03 10.71 -1.57
CA ARG A 209 -5.69 10.80 -2.16
C ARG A 209 -4.91 11.98 -1.58
N CYS A 210 -3.63 11.78 -1.44
CA CYS A 210 -2.70 12.77 -0.91
C CYS A 210 -1.57 13.03 -1.91
N ARG A 211 -0.69 13.97 -1.59
CA ARG A 211 0.43 14.37 -2.44
C ARG A 211 1.41 13.23 -2.83
N ILE A 212 1.35 12.05 -2.23
CA ILE A 212 2.16 10.90 -2.70
C ILE A 212 1.83 10.57 -4.16
N THR A 213 0.58 10.77 -4.60
CA THR A 213 0.20 10.53 -5.99
C THR A 213 0.84 11.48 -6.99
N THR A 214 1.42 12.60 -6.55
CA THR A 214 2.19 13.52 -7.40
C THR A 214 3.64 13.07 -7.59
N THR A 215 4.12 12.09 -6.80
CA THR A 215 5.49 11.58 -6.90
C THR A 215 5.63 10.57 -8.03
N ASP A 216 6.55 10.79 -8.94
CA ASP A 216 6.93 9.83 -9.97
C ASP A 216 7.66 8.64 -9.33
N GLN A 217 7.11 7.43 -9.47
CA GLN A 217 7.64 6.25 -8.79
C GLN A 217 8.93 5.72 -9.44
N ALA A 218 9.27 6.17 -10.65
CA ALA A 218 10.50 5.80 -11.34
C ALA A 218 11.66 6.76 -11.04
N THR A 219 11.35 8.05 -10.86
CA THR A 219 12.36 9.11 -10.75
C THR A 219 12.37 9.82 -9.39
N ALA A 220 11.35 9.59 -8.56
CA ALA A 220 11.05 10.34 -7.33
C ALA A 220 10.79 11.85 -7.56
N ALA A 221 10.67 12.28 -8.81
CA ALA A 221 10.31 13.67 -9.11
C ALA A 221 8.90 13.97 -8.61
N VAL A 222 8.73 15.14 -8.02
CA VAL A 222 7.42 15.69 -7.66
C VAL A 222 7.15 16.83 -8.63
N ASP A 223 6.29 16.58 -9.60
CA ASP A 223 6.00 17.51 -10.68
C ASP A 223 4.56 18.03 -10.57
N GLY A 224 4.43 19.21 -10.03
CA GLY A 224 3.15 19.92 -9.92
C GLY A 224 2.15 19.28 -8.96
N GLU A 225 0.85 19.51 -9.24
CA GLU A 225 -0.27 19.09 -8.40
C GLU A 225 -1.09 17.93 -8.99
N GLU A 226 -0.73 17.43 -10.19
CA GLU A 226 -1.45 16.33 -10.80
C GLU A 226 -1.08 14.98 -10.15
N PRO A 227 -2.04 14.09 -9.97
CA PRO A 227 -3.44 14.11 -10.45
C PRO A 227 -4.43 14.81 -9.50
N LEU A 228 -3.98 15.36 -8.38
CA LEU A 228 -4.88 15.88 -7.34
C LEU A 228 -5.73 17.06 -7.82
N ARG A 229 -5.15 17.96 -8.64
CA ARG A 229 -5.87 19.10 -9.20
C ARG A 229 -7.02 18.64 -10.11
N THR A 230 -6.72 17.73 -11.05
CA THR A 230 -7.73 17.17 -11.95
C THR A 230 -8.79 16.40 -11.17
N LEU A 231 -8.40 15.50 -10.26
CA LEU A 231 -9.36 14.76 -9.43
C LEU A 231 -10.25 15.69 -8.59
N LYS A 232 -9.73 16.81 -8.10
CA LYS A 232 -10.52 17.76 -7.31
C LYS A 232 -11.71 18.34 -8.08
N SER A 233 -11.61 18.44 -9.41
CA SER A 233 -12.69 19.03 -10.21
C SER A 233 -13.96 18.16 -10.32
N TYR A 234 -13.85 16.83 -10.06
CA TYR A 234 -14.98 15.90 -10.21
C TYR A 234 -15.04 14.76 -9.18
N ARG A 235 -13.98 14.60 -8.35
CA ARG A 235 -13.88 13.54 -7.33
C ARG A 235 -13.71 14.10 -5.92
N TRP A 236 -14.06 15.35 -5.69
CA TRP A 236 -14.06 15.92 -4.35
C TRP A 236 -15.20 15.33 -3.53
N ASP A 237 -14.89 14.75 -2.38
CA ASP A 237 -15.87 14.27 -1.41
C ASP A 237 -15.93 15.24 -0.23
N PRO A 238 -17.07 15.94 -0.03
CA PRO A 238 -17.20 16.92 1.04
C PRO A 238 -17.24 16.29 2.44
N ALA A 239 -17.75 15.05 2.57
CA ALA A 239 -17.80 14.34 3.85
C ALA A 239 -16.41 13.89 4.30
N LEU A 240 -15.60 13.44 3.35
CA LEU A 240 -14.20 13.04 3.59
C LEU A 240 -13.23 14.22 3.54
N ARG A 241 -13.69 15.39 3.09
CA ARG A 241 -12.89 16.61 2.88
C ARG A 241 -11.63 16.36 2.06
N GLY A 242 -11.77 15.54 0.99
CA GLY A 242 -10.65 15.14 0.17
C GLY A 242 -11.05 14.61 -1.20
N VAL A 243 -10.10 14.57 -2.13
CA VAL A 243 -10.31 13.93 -3.43
C VAL A 243 -10.21 12.42 -3.29
N THR A 244 -11.09 11.67 -3.95
CA THR A 244 -11.16 10.22 -3.86
C THR A 244 -10.78 9.55 -5.17
N PHE A 245 -10.04 8.43 -5.09
CA PHE A 245 -9.73 7.58 -6.23
C PHE A 245 -9.39 6.18 -5.75
N GLY A 246 -10.22 5.19 -6.15
CA GLY A 246 -10.16 3.81 -5.67
C GLY A 246 -10.83 3.59 -4.30
N GLN A 247 -10.93 2.33 -3.91
CA GLN A 247 -11.67 1.88 -2.73
C GLN A 247 -10.79 1.10 -1.76
N ASN A 248 -10.86 1.44 -0.49
CA ASN A 248 -10.24 0.64 0.57
C ASN A 248 -11.09 -0.60 0.84
N LEU A 249 -10.41 -1.73 0.98
CA LEU A 249 -11.03 -3.01 1.30
C LEU A 249 -10.44 -3.59 2.58
N VAL A 250 -11.24 -4.43 3.24
CA VAL A 250 -10.82 -5.24 4.38
C VAL A 250 -11.10 -6.72 4.11
N VAL A 251 -10.33 -7.60 4.74
CA VAL A 251 -10.53 -9.04 4.67
C VAL A 251 -11.59 -9.44 5.68
N VAL A 252 -12.71 -9.99 5.21
CA VAL A 252 -13.82 -10.46 6.06
C VAL A 252 -13.69 -11.95 6.35
N ALA A 253 -13.26 -12.72 5.35
CA ALA A 253 -13.10 -14.18 5.46
C ALA A 253 -12.06 -14.67 4.44
N GLY A 254 -11.60 -15.92 4.61
CA GLY A 254 -10.73 -16.59 3.63
C GLY A 254 -9.25 -16.23 3.79
N ALA A 255 -8.78 -15.85 4.98
CA ALA A 255 -7.35 -15.78 5.25
C ALA A 255 -6.69 -17.14 4.95
N GLY A 256 -5.57 -17.15 4.24
CA GLY A 256 -4.92 -18.32 3.68
C GLY A 256 -5.26 -18.59 2.20
N ALA A 257 -6.31 -17.95 1.66
CA ALA A 257 -6.61 -18.05 0.23
C ALA A 257 -5.51 -17.37 -0.61
N ARG A 258 -5.34 -17.87 -1.84
CA ARG A 258 -4.46 -17.25 -2.83
C ARG A 258 -5.27 -16.48 -3.85
N LEU A 259 -4.80 -15.32 -4.21
CA LEU A 259 -5.28 -14.53 -5.33
C LEU A 259 -4.23 -14.55 -6.45
N ARG A 260 -4.69 -14.64 -7.69
CA ARG A 260 -3.86 -14.61 -8.90
C ARG A 260 -4.34 -13.55 -9.86
N VAL A 261 -3.42 -13.01 -10.63
CA VAL A 261 -3.79 -12.23 -11.82
C VAL A 261 -4.60 -13.11 -12.75
N GLY A 262 -5.76 -12.61 -13.21
CA GLY A 262 -6.73 -13.34 -14.00
C GLY A 262 -7.88 -13.96 -13.21
N ASP A 263 -7.80 -14.04 -11.87
CA ASP A 263 -8.88 -14.57 -11.06
C ASP A 263 -10.16 -13.73 -11.22
N ALA A 264 -11.29 -14.43 -11.35
CA ALA A 264 -12.61 -13.80 -11.39
C ALA A 264 -13.10 -13.49 -9.97
N LEU A 265 -13.71 -12.32 -9.83
CA LEU A 265 -14.33 -11.85 -8.58
C LEU A 265 -15.83 -11.66 -8.81
N GLN A 266 -16.63 -12.10 -7.85
CA GLN A 266 -18.07 -11.84 -7.82
C GLN A 266 -18.36 -10.69 -6.87
N ALA A 267 -19.10 -9.68 -7.34
CA ALA A 267 -19.64 -8.62 -6.47
C ALA A 267 -20.96 -9.12 -5.85
N VAL A 268 -21.10 -8.99 -4.53
CA VAL A 268 -22.30 -9.39 -3.77
C VAL A 268 -22.67 -8.30 -2.77
#